data_4096cf4945d1a54ab844a5a70797183c
#
_entry.id   4096cf4945d1a54ab844a5a70797183c
#
_cell.length_a   1.000
_cell.length_b   1.000
_cell.length_c   1.000
_cell.angle_alpha   90.00
_cell.angle_beta   90.00
_cell.angle_gamma   90.00
#
_symmetry.space_group_name_H-M   'P 1'
#
loop_
_entity.id
_entity.type
_entity.pdbx_description
1 polymer ?
#
loop_
_entity_poly.entity_id
_entity_poly.type
_entity_poly.pdbx_seq_one_letter_code
_entity_poly.pdbx_strand_id
1 'polypeptide(L)'
;MTTIREIARLSGSSVTTVSRVINHHPYVSEEKRLKIQAIIDELGYKPNILARNLSFGKSNTLGVMVPYTNQPYFDAILSGIIHQAFQQGMMVSLLPTDYDKEVEKSYLEKMATGAFDGMIVLSKANPLSVFAPYKEQVVFCEKIEDPSYASIYIAVSYTHLT
;
A
#
# COMPACT_ATOMS: atom_id res chain seq x y z
N MET A 1 22.41 -9.83 14.44
CA MET A 1 21.36 -8.93 13.94
C MET A 1 20.57 -8.40 15.14
N THR A 2 20.62 -7.12 15.43
CA THR A 2 19.96 -6.52 16.59
C THR A 2 18.45 -6.69 16.50
N THR A 3 17.82 -7.09 17.59
CA THR A 3 16.38 -7.34 17.65
C THR A 3 15.70 -6.43 18.67
N ILE A 4 14.41 -6.20 18.52
CA ILE A 4 13.59 -5.45 19.50
C ILE A 4 13.69 -6.04 20.93
N ARG A 5 13.88 -7.37 21.06
CA ARG A 5 14.07 -8.06 22.33
C ARG A 5 15.38 -7.69 22.98
N GLU A 6 16.44 -7.51 22.21
CA GLU A 6 17.74 -7.09 22.70
C GLU A 6 17.71 -5.65 23.20
N ILE A 7 17.06 -4.73 22.49
CA ILE A 7 16.85 -3.36 22.94
C ILE A 7 16.04 -3.33 24.25
N ALA A 8 15.00 -4.16 24.34
CA ALA A 8 14.20 -4.29 25.58
C ALA A 8 15.06 -4.74 26.75
N ARG A 9 15.92 -5.73 26.56
CA ARG A 9 16.88 -6.22 27.58
C ARG A 9 17.86 -5.13 28.01
N LEU A 10 18.48 -4.44 27.06
CA LEU A 10 19.49 -3.40 27.33
C LEU A 10 18.90 -2.16 28.00
N SER A 11 17.69 -1.78 27.61
CA SER A 11 16.98 -0.62 28.22
C SER A 11 16.32 -0.93 29.56
N GLY A 12 16.24 -2.20 29.95
CA GLY A 12 15.44 -2.63 31.13
C GLY A 12 13.94 -2.40 30.93
N SER A 13 13.46 -2.41 29.71
CA SER A 13 12.07 -2.14 29.36
C SER A 13 11.40 -3.39 28.73
N SER A 14 10.06 -3.41 28.72
CA SER A 14 9.35 -4.45 28.00
C SER A 14 9.43 -4.25 26.48
N VAL A 15 9.32 -5.33 25.69
CA VAL A 15 9.23 -5.28 24.23
C VAL A 15 8.09 -4.34 23.77
N THR A 16 6.96 -4.35 24.49
CA THR A 16 5.83 -3.46 24.23
C THR A 16 6.21 -1.98 24.41
N THR A 17 7.01 -1.66 25.43
CA THR A 17 7.47 -0.29 25.68
C THR A 17 8.42 0.16 24.57
N VAL A 18 9.37 -0.69 24.16
CA VAL A 18 10.27 -0.41 23.03
C VAL A 18 9.49 -0.21 21.73
N SER A 19 8.52 -1.08 21.45
CA SER A 19 7.65 -0.94 20.28
C SER A 19 6.88 0.39 20.27
N ARG A 20 6.37 0.83 21.44
CA ARG A 20 5.71 2.14 21.59
C ARG A 20 6.66 3.31 21.31
N VAL A 21 7.90 3.24 21.74
CA VAL A 21 8.90 4.28 21.43
C VAL A 21 9.18 4.33 19.92
N ILE A 22 9.43 3.19 19.31
CA ILE A 22 9.68 3.07 17.85
C ILE A 22 8.52 3.63 17.03
N ASN A 23 7.28 3.44 17.50
CA ASN A 23 6.07 3.91 16.83
C ASN A 23 5.59 5.29 17.31
N HIS A 24 6.43 6.04 18.03
CA HIS A 24 6.15 7.39 18.54
C HIS A 24 4.85 7.51 19.34
N HIS A 25 4.49 6.45 20.07
CA HIS A 25 3.28 6.41 20.87
C HIS A 25 3.37 7.39 22.05
N PRO A 26 2.31 8.20 22.35
CA PRO A 26 2.38 9.27 23.34
C PRO A 26 2.52 8.79 24.81
N TYR A 27 2.12 7.55 25.10
CA TYR A 27 2.07 7.02 26.48
C TYR A 27 3.38 6.34 26.92
N VAL A 28 4.53 6.96 26.65
CA VAL A 28 5.83 6.55 27.18
C VAL A 28 6.49 7.78 27.80
N SER A 29 6.99 7.66 29.05
CA SER A 29 7.67 8.78 29.71
C SER A 29 8.90 9.22 28.91
N GLU A 30 9.19 10.51 28.94
CA GLU A 30 10.30 11.10 28.16
C GLU A 30 11.65 10.47 28.53
N GLU A 31 11.90 10.22 29.83
CA GLU A 31 13.12 9.54 30.29
C GLU A 31 13.30 8.17 29.64
N LYS A 32 12.25 7.34 29.59
CA LYS A 32 12.30 6.01 28.94
C LYS A 32 12.47 6.13 27.43
N ARG A 33 11.82 7.12 26.84
CA ARG A 33 11.94 7.40 25.40
C ARG A 33 13.38 7.72 25.02
N LEU A 34 14.01 8.65 25.73
CA LEU A 34 15.40 9.06 25.47
C LEU A 34 16.37 7.89 25.67
N LYS A 35 16.20 7.11 26.76
CA LYS A 35 17.05 5.94 27.03
C LYS A 35 16.95 4.88 25.90
N ILE A 36 15.74 4.56 25.49
CA ILE A 36 15.50 3.56 24.44
C ILE A 36 16.02 4.08 23.10
N GLN A 37 15.80 5.35 22.77
CA GLN A 37 16.28 5.96 21.54
C GLN A 37 17.80 5.93 21.46
N ALA A 38 18.51 6.28 22.53
CA ALA A 38 19.96 6.22 22.59
C ALA A 38 20.51 4.81 22.27
N ILE A 39 19.85 3.76 22.79
CA ILE A 39 20.23 2.37 22.51
C ILE A 39 19.95 2.00 21.05
N ILE A 40 18.81 2.44 20.50
CA ILE A 40 18.46 2.23 19.08
C ILE A 40 19.53 2.83 18.17
N ASP A 41 19.93 4.07 18.47
CA ASP A 41 20.92 4.83 17.69
C ASP A 41 22.33 4.20 17.79
N GLU A 42 22.75 3.82 19.01
CA GLU A 42 24.04 3.15 19.28
C GLU A 42 24.15 1.81 18.53
N LEU A 43 23.09 1.02 18.53
CA LEU A 43 23.07 -0.29 17.87
C LEU A 43 22.76 -0.23 16.38
N GLY A 44 22.47 0.96 15.83
CA GLY A 44 22.04 1.12 14.45
C GLY A 44 20.78 0.29 14.12
N TYR A 45 19.89 0.07 15.10
CA TYR A 45 18.72 -0.76 14.91
C TYR A 45 17.74 -0.10 13.92
N LYS A 46 17.40 -0.84 12.87
CA LYS A 46 16.34 -0.44 11.94
C LYS A 46 15.12 -1.33 12.18
N PRO A 47 13.95 -0.74 12.48
CA PRO A 47 12.73 -1.50 12.64
C PRO A 47 12.44 -2.34 11.39
N ASN A 48 12.10 -3.60 11.58
CA ASN A 48 11.65 -4.43 10.48
C ASN A 48 10.23 -4.00 10.08
N ILE A 49 10.14 -3.26 8.98
CA ILE A 49 8.88 -2.72 8.45
C ILE A 49 7.88 -3.86 8.15
N LEU A 50 8.38 -4.99 7.64
CA LEU A 50 7.53 -6.16 7.35
C LEU A 50 6.92 -6.73 8.63
N ALA A 51 7.72 -6.91 9.69
CA ALA A 51 7.22 -7.40 10.97
C ALA A 51 6.23 -6.41 11.62
N ARG A 52 6.47 -5.10 11.47
CA ARG A 52 5.55 -4.06 11.93
C ARG A 52 4.23 -4.12 11.16
N ASN A 53 4.29 -4.18 9.84
CA ASN A 53 3.12 -4.23 8.98
C ASN A 53 2.27 -5.48 9.26
N LEU A 54 2.92 -6.64 9.44
CA LEU A 54 2.26 -7.88 9.86
C LEU A 54 1.49 -7.72 11.19
N SER A 55 2.05 -6.99 12.17
CA SER A 55 1.39 -6.77 13.46
C SER A 55 0.16 -5.86 13.36
N PHE A 56 0.08 -5.03 12.33
CA PHE A 56 -1.07 -4.15 12.04
C PHE A 56 -2.00 -4.70 10.95
N GLY A 57 -1.68 -5.86 10.37
CA GLY A 57 -2.46 -6.46 9.27
C GLY A 57 -2.47 -5.60 8.00
N LYS A 58 -1.43 -4.78 7.78
CA LYS A 58 -1.29 -3.91 6.61
C LYS A 58 0.04 -4.15 5.92
N SER A 59 0.05 -4.14 4.59
CA SER A 59 1.27 -4.20 3.78
C SER A 59 1.91 -2.83 3.55
N ASN A 60 1.14 -1.76 3.71
CA ASN A 60 1.45 -0.39 3.33
C ASN A 60 1.85 -0.28 1.84
N THR A 61 1.26 -1.14 1.02
CA THR A 61 1.52 -1.25 -0.40
C THR A 61 0.21 -1.14 -1.18
N LEU A 62 0.20 -0.31 -2.20
CA LEU A 62 -0.88 -0.15 -3.15
C LEU A 62 -0.54 -0.89 -4.44
N GLY A 63 -1.38 -1.81 -4.88
CA GLY A 63 -1.28 -2.42 -6.20
C GLY A 63 -1.82 -1.48 -7.27
N VAL A 64 -1.14 -1.35 -8.40
CA VAL A 64 -1.66 -0.61 -9.57
C VAL A 64 -1.65 -1.54 -10.77
N MET A 65 -2.84 -2.01 -11.13
CA MET A 65 -3.06 -2.89 -12.27
C MET A 65 -3.14 -2.03 -13.54
N VAL A 66 -2.27 -2.33 -14.49
CA VAL A 66 -2.14 -1.58 -15.75
C VAL A 66 -2.00 -2.55 -16.92
N PRO A 67 -2.72 -2.35 -18.04
CA PRO A 67 -2.59 -3.26 -19.17
C PRO A 67 -1.19 -3.18 -19.82
N TYR A 68 -0.65 -1.96 -19.97
CA TYR A 68 0.65 -1.73 -20.62
C TYR A 68 1.42 -0.63 -19.89
N THR A 69 2.76 -0.76 -19.86
CA THR A 69 3.68 0.17 -19.19
C THR A 69 4.37 1.15 -20.14
N ASN A 70 4.01 1.17 -21.41
CA ASN A 70 4.65 2.00 -22.44
C ASN A 70 3.63 2.84 -23.23
N GLN A 71 2.52 3.20 -22.59
CA GLN A 71 1.48 4.02 -23.21
C GLN A 71 1.34 5.35 -22.46
N PRO A 72 1.49 6.50 -23.14
CA PRO A 72 1.47 7.82 -22.51
C PRO A 72 0.24 8.10 -21.64
N TYR A 73 -0.92 7.55 -22.00
CA TYR A 73 -2.15 7.70 -21.22
C TYR A 73 -2.03 7.05 -19.82
N PHE A 74 -1.60 5.79 -19.78
CA PHE A 74 -1.43 5.08 -18.51
C PHE A 74 -0.25 5.62 -17.71
N ASP A 75 0.83 6.02 -18.38
CA ASP A 75 2.02 6.56 -17.74
C ASP A 75 1.72 7.86 -17.00
N ALA A 76 0.88 8.73 -17.55
CA ALA A 76 0.46 9.97 -16.90
C ALA A 76 -0.36 9.70 -15.63
N ILE A 77 -1.30 8.77 -15.67
CA ILE A 77 -2.11 8.38 -14.49
C ILE A 77 -1.21 7.72 -13.45
N LEU A 78 -0.37 6.79 -13.86
CA LEU A 78 0.57 6.09 -12.97
C LEU A 78 1.51 7.04 -12.26
N SER A 79 2.06 8.02 -12.97
CA SER A 79 2.92 9.05 -12.38
C SER A 79 2.22 9.83 -11.25
N GLY A 80 0.95 10.20 -11.47
CA GLY A 80 0.14 10.86 -10.44
C GLY A 80 -0.11 9.97 -9.21
N ILE A 81 -0.42 8.69 -9.45
CA ILE A 81 -0.63 7.72 -8.37
C ILE A 81 0.64 7.53 -7.54
N ILE A 82 1.79 7.32 -8.20
CA ILE A 82 3.08 7.14 -7.52
C ILE A 82 3.42 8.35 -6.67
N HIS A 83 3.25 9.57 -7.20
CA HIS A 83 3.53 10.80 -6.47
C HIS A 83 2.67 10.91 -5.20
N GLN A 84 1.37 10.67 -5.30
CA GLN A 84 0.46 10.74 -4.15
C GLN A 84 0.73 9.62 -3.14
N ALA A 85 0.97 8.39 -3.58
CA ALA A 85 1.31 7.27 -2.71
C ALA A 85 2.59 7.57 -1.91
N PHE A 86 3.61 8.10 -2.58
CA PHE A 86 4.86 8.51 -1.92
C PHE A 86 4.64 9.56 -0.83
N GLN A 87 3.81 10.58 -1.09
CA GLN A 87 3.47 11.60 -0.08
C GLN A 87 2.74 11.02 1.14
N GLN A 88 1.99 9.93 0.96
CA GLN A 88 1.31 9.21 2.03
C GLN A 88 2.18 8.13 2.70
N GLY A 89 3.45 8.00 2.29
CA GLY A 89 4.36 6.98 2.81
C GLY A 89 3.99 5.56 2.40
N MET A 90 3.23 5.40 1.32
CA MET A 90 2.86 4.10 0.76
C MET A 90 3.82 3.67 -0.34
N MET A 91 4.05 2.37 -0.45
CA MET A 91 4.72 1.76 -1.60
C MET A 91 3.72 1.50 -2.72
N VAL A 92 4.19 1.55 -3.97
CA VAL A 92 3.40 1.18 -5.14
C VAL A 92 4.00 -0.06 -5.78
N SER A 93 3.16 -1.07 -6.00
CA SER A 93 3.50 -2.26 -6.77
C SER A 93 2.83 -2.18 -8.14
N LEU A 94 3.61 -2.09 -9.20
CA LEU A 94 3.11 -2.08 -10.57
C LEU A 94 2.76 -3.50 -11.01
N LEU A 95 1.56 -3.68 -11.55
CA LEU A 95 0.95 -4.97 -11.89
C LEU A 95 0.54 -4.99 -13.37
N PRO A 96 1.50 -5.17 -14.30
CA PRO A 96 1.18 -5.24 -15.73
C PRO A 96 0.40 -6.51 -16.05
N THR A 97 -0.62 -6.40 -16.92
CA THR A 97 -1.52 -7.53 -17.21
C THR A 97 -1.53 -7.94 -18.68
N ASP A 98 -1.14 -7.07 -19.62
CA ASP A 98 -1.30 -7.26 -21.06
C ASP A 98 -2.75 -7.68 -21.48
N TYR A 99 -3.75 -7.24 -20.68
CA TYR A 99 -5.16 -7.68 -20.77
C TYR A 99 -5.35 -9.20 -20.61
N ASP A 100 -4.40 -9.91 -20.00
CA ASP A 100 -4.55 -11.32 -19.67
C ASP A 100 -5.44 -11.51 -18.44
N LYS A 101 -6.57 -12.19 -18.64
CA LYS A 101 -7.57 -12.43 -17.60
C LYS A 101 -7.07 -13.26 -16.43
N GLU A 102 -6.17 -14.21 -16.67
CA GLU A 102 -5.64 -15.07 -15.61
C GLU A 102 -4.58 -14.33 -14.81
N VAL A 103 -3.80 -13.46 -15.46
CA VAL A 103 -2.84 -12.58 -14.76
C VAL A 103 -3.60 -11.62 -13.83
N GLU A 104 -4.68 -10.98 -14.29
CA GLU A 104 -5.52 -10.12 -13.44
C GLU A 104 -6.05 -10.86 -12.21
N LYS A 105 -6.58 -12.09 -12.39
CA LYS A 105 -7.06 -12.91 -11.27
C LYS A 105 -5.94 -13.23 -10.28
N SER A 106 -4.74 -13.57 -10.78
CA SER A 106 -3.60 -13.87 -9.92
C SER A 106 -3.21 -12.68 -9.02
N TYR A 107 -3.34 -11.45 -9.53
CA TYR A 107 -3.09 -10.25 -8.72
C TYR A 107 -4.19 -10.00 -7.67
N LEU A 108 -5.45 -10.28 -7.99
CA LEU A 108 -6.54 -10.22 -7.01
C LEU A 108 -6.35 -11.25 -5.89
N GLU A 109 -5.92 -12.47 -6.21
CA GLU A 109 -5.59 -13.49 -5.23
C GLU A 109 -4.44 -13.06 -4.31
N LYS A 110 -3.40 -12.44 -4.86
CA LYS A 110 -2.30 -11.86 -4.05
C LYS A 110 -2.80 -10.77 -3.12
N MET A 111 -3.73 -9.93 -3.54
CA MET A 111 -4.36 -8.94 -2.67
C MET A 111 -5.11 -9.61 -1.52
N ALA A 112 -5.87 -10.68 -1.81
CA ALA A 112 -6.57 -11.45 -0.77
C ALA A 112 -5.63 -12.05 0.28
N THR A 113 -4.37 -12.32 -0.06
CA THR A 113 -3.34 -12.79 0.88
C THR A 113 -2.62 -11.66 1.64
N GLY A 114 -3.03 -10.41 1.44
CA GLY A 114 -2.45 -9.24 2.11
C GLY A 114 -1.18 -8.69 1.48
N ALA A 115 -0.86 -9.06 0.23
CA ALA A 115 0.27 -8.48 -0.50
C ALA A 115 0.08 -6.99 -0.79
N PHE A 116 -1.17 -6.56 -0.94
CA PHE A 116 -1.56 -5.17 -1.16
C PHE A 116 -2.70 -4.80 -0.21
N ASP A 117 -2.73 -3.57 0.29
CA ASP A 117 -3.82 -3.06 1.13
C ASP A 117 -5.03 -2.65 0.29
N GLY A 118 -4.81 -2.36 -0.98
CA GLY A 118 -5.82 -2.02 -1.97
C GLY A 118 -5.23 -2.02 -3.37
N MET A 119 -6.09 -1.86 -4.37
CA MET A 119 -5.70 -1.89 -5.77
C MET A 119 -6.39 -0.79 -6.56
N ILE A 120 -5.62 -0.10 -7.40
CA ILE A 120 -6.13 0.79 -8.44
C ILE A 120 -6.04 0.05 -9.77
N VAL A 121 -7.15 -0.04 -10.49
CA VAL A 121 -7.24 -0.70 -11.80
C VAL A 121 -7.37 0.36 -12.87
N LEU A 122 -6.35 0.54 -13.70
CA LEU A 122 -6.36 1.54 -14.77
C LEU A 122 -7.23 1.09 -15.95
N SER A 123 -7.22 -0.19 -16.25
CA SER A 123 -8.13 -0.85 -17.17
C SER A 123 -8.10 -2.36 -16.95
N LYS A 124 -9.13 -3.08 -17.38
CA LYS A 124 -9.32 -4.51 -17.11
C LYS A 124 -9.83 -5.28 -18.33
N ALA A 125 -9.51 -6.56 -18.39
CA ALA A 125 -10.05 -7.52 -19.38
C ALA A 125 -11.19 -8.38 -18.78
N ASN A 126 -11.16 -8.60 -17.46
CA ASN A 126 -12.18 -9.40 -16.78
C ASN A 126 -13.48 -8.61 -16.58
N PRO A 127 -14.63 -9.30 -16.54
CA PRO A 127 -15.90 -8.68 -16.15
C PRO A 127 -15.89 -8.29 -14.66
N LEU A 128 -16.73 -7.32 -14.27
CA LEU A 128 -16.82 -6.82 -12.90
C LEU A 128 -17.11 -7.90 -11.87
N SER A 129 -17.78 -8.98 -12.26
CA SER A 129 -18.07 -10.10 -11.36
C SER A 129 -16.83 -10.76 -10.76
N VAL A 130 -15.69 -10.71 -11.45
CA VAL A 130 -14.40 -11.20 -10.93
C VAL A 130 -13.87 -10.34 -9.80
N PHE A 131 -14.18 -9.04 -9.82
CA PHE A 131 -13.76 -8.08 -8.81
C PHE A 131 -14.74 -8.00 -7.62
N ALA A 132 -15.90 -8.61 -7.72
CA ALA A 132 -16.96 -8.51 -6.71
C ALA A 132 -16.53 -8.87 -5.28
N PRO A 133 -15.71 -9.92 -5.03
CA PRO A 133 -15.19 -10.22 -3.69
C PRO A 133 -14.29 -9.15 -3.11
N TYR A 134 -13.75 -8.26 -3.94
CA TYR A 134 -12.71 -7.29 -3.59
C TYR A 134 -13.17 -5.84 -3.73
N LYS A 135 -14.46 -5.59 -3.96
CA LYS A 135 -14.99 -4.28 -4.32
C LYS A 135 -14.63 -3.15 -3.34
N GLU A 136 -14.51 -3.46 -2.05
CA GLU A 136 -14.14 -2.50 -1.01
C GLU A 136 -12.65 -2.11 -1.02
N GLN A 137 -11.82 -2.86 -1.77
CA GLN A 137 -10.37 -2.68 -1.84
C GLN A 137 -9.90 -2.26 -3.24
N VAL A 138 -10.83 -2.10 -4.18
CA VAL A 138 -10.51 -1.80 -5.58
C VAL A 138 -11.14 -0.49 -6.01
N VAL A 139 -10.35 0.34 -6.70
CA VAL A 139 -10.80 1.57 -7.35
C VAL A 139 -10.47 1.49 -8.83
N PHE A 140 -11.44 1.77 -9.70
CA PHE A 140 -11.25 1.77 -11.15
C PHE A 140 -10.96 3.18 -11.67
N CYS A 141 -10.01 3.30 -12.61
CA CYS A 141 -9.74 4.53 -13.37
C CYS A 141 -10.42 4.53 -14.74
N GLU A 142 -11.50 3.81 -14.86
CA GLU A 142 -12.38 3.76 -16.04
C GLU A 142 -13.84 3.91 -15.62
N LYS A 143 -14.72 4.28 -16.55
CA LYS A 143 -16.14 4.40 -16.25
C LYS A 143 -16.73 3.04 -15.89
N ILE A 144 -17.25 2.91 -14.68
CA ILE A 144 -18.01 1.76 -14.19
C ILE A 144 -19.45 2.21 -13.97
N GLU A 145 -20.39 1.54 -14.60
CA GLU A 145 -21.82 1.90 -14.49
C GLU A 145 -22.47 1.43 -13.19
N ASP A 146 -21.93 0.38 -12.57
CA ASP A 146 -22.40 -0.13 -11.27
C ASP A 146 -21.88 0.78 -10.12
N PRO A 147 -22.78 1.53 -9.44
CA PRO A 147 -22.40 2.48 -8.40
C PRO A 147 -21.87 1.82 -7.12
N SER A 148 -21.94 0.49 -7.01
CA SER A 148 -21.36 -0.24 -5.88
C SER A 148 -19.83 -0.33 -5.95
N TYR A 149 -19.23 0.05 -7.08
CA TYR A 149 -17.78 0.11 -7.25
C TYR A 149 -17.27 1.53 -7.25
N ALA A 150 -16.17 1.76 -6.55
CA ALA A 150 -15.46 3.05 -6.62
C ALA A 150 -14.81 3.21 -7.99
N SER A 151 -15.12 4.28 -8.70
CA SER A 151 -14.52 4.60 -10.01
C SER A 151 -14.27 6.09 -10.16
N ILE A 152 -13.17 6.43 -10.84
CA ILE A 152 -12.77 7.78 -11.22
C ILE A 152 -12.45 7.74 -12.71
N TYR A 153 -13.08 8.59 -13.51
CA TYR A 153 -12.84 8.65 -14.95
C TYR A 153 -12.92 10.08 -15.46
N ILE A 154 -12.22 10.35 -16.57
CA ILE A 154 -12.31 11.62 -17.28
C ILE A 154 -13.40 11.51 -18.31
N ALA A 155 -14.49 12.25 -18.17
CA ALA A 155 -15.50 12.38 -19.18
C ALA A 155 -14.99 13.32 -20.31
N VAL A 156 -14.61 12.75 -21.45
CA VAL A 156 -14.28 13.56 -22.63
C VAL A 156 -15.59 13.90 -23.35
N SER A 157 -16.03 15.14 -23.20
CA SER A 157 -17.14 15.67 -23.97
C SER A 157 -16.61 16.03 -25.37
N TYR A 158 -16.94 15.24 -26.38
CA TYR A 158 -16.76 15.65 -27.76
C TYR A 158 -17.84 16.68 -28.11
N THR A 159 -17.53 17.95 -27.98
CA THR A 159 -18.31 18.98 -28.66
C THR A 159 -18.03 18.82 -30.16
N HIS A 160 -19.02 18.29 -30.89
CA HIS A 160 -19.00 18.35 -32.33
C HIS A 160 -18.99 19.81 -32.73
N LEU A 161 -17.87 20.31 -33.25
CA LEU A 161 -17.81 21.52 -34.04
C LEU A 161 -18.53 21.19 -35.36
N THR A 162 -19.79 21.63 -35.48
CA THR A 162 -20.52 21.78 -36.72
C THR A 162 -20.01 22.99 -37.47
#